data_d16ba8cbe255d450348ce1e060c17d4f
#
_entry.id   d16ba8cbe255d450348ce1e060c17d4f
#
_cell.length_a   1.000
_cell.length_b   1.000
_cell.length_c   1.000
_cell.angle_alpha   90.00
_cell.angle_beta   90.00
_cell.angle_gamma   90.00
#
_symmetry.space_group_name_H-M   'P 1'
#
loop_
_entity.id
_entity.type
_entity.pdbx_description
1 polymer ?
#
loop_
_entity_poly.entity_id
_entity_poly.type
_entity_poly.pdbx_seq_one_letter_code
_entity_poly.pdbx_strand_id
1 'polypeptide(L)'
;MNPDISILSLTPTTLIGLSETTSLAGAGTPALWRNFGPRIQEIDQRADDWRYSLRVYPADLSLARLTPDTEYREWAAVAVEEGAAVPDGLETHDLAGGLYVRCLHKGLPGEIGNTVNYLFGQWLPTSGYDVDNSRPHFERMAPDYRPDDPDAQEEMYVPLKVLPLDA
;
A
#
# COMPACT_ATOMS: atom_id res chain seq x y z
N MET A 1 -11.80 -8.43 -18.09
CA MET A 1 -11.12 -7.17 -18.43
C MET A 1 -9.87 -7.03 -17.57
N ASN A 2 -8.75 -6.73 -18.19
CA ASN A 2 -7.49 -6.55 -17.47
C ASN A 2 -7.51 -5.22 -16.72
N PRO A 3 -6.97 -5.18 -15.48
CA PRO A 3 -6.86 -3.94 -14.74
C PRO A 3 -5.94 -2.94 -15.45
N ASP A 4 -6.15 -1.66 -15.20
CA ASP A 4 -5.31 -0.59 -15.71
C ASP A 4 -3.98 -0.55 -14.94
N ILE A 5 -2.87 -0.67 -15.66
CA ILE A 5 -1.52 -0.77 -15.10
C ILE A 5 -0.64 0.33 -15.67
N SER A 6 0.09 1.02 -14.80
CA SER A 6 1.08 2.04 -15.16
C SER A 6 2.34 1.87 -14.32
N ILE A 7 3.48 2.17 -14.90
CA ILE A 7 4.77 2.23 -14.20
C ILE A 7 5.11 3.70 -13.99
N LEU A 8 5.46 4.07 -12.76
CA LEU A 8 5.80 5.46 -12.43
C LEU A 8 6.88 5.52 -11.36
N SER A 9 7.53 6.68 -11.29
CA SER A 9 8.48 6.99 -10.23
C SER A 9 7.79 7.91 -9.22
N LEU A 10 7.71 7.48 -7.97
CA LEU A 10 7.09 8.23 -6.89
C LEU A 10 8.11 9.13 -6.19
N THR A 11 7.65 10.30 -5.77
CA THR A 11 8.41 11.19 -4.89
C THR A 11 8.32 10.70 -3.46
N PRO A 12 9.38 10.83 -2.64
CA PRO A 12 9.28 10.52 -1.21
C PRO A 12 8.16 11.31 -0.54
N THR A 13 7.44 10.65 0.36
CA THR A 13 6.27 11.23 1.03
C THR A 13 6.32 10.90 2.51
N THR A 14 6.02 11.88 3.37
CA THR A 14 5.86 11.63 4.80
C THR A 14 4.41 11.27 5.11
N LEU A 15 4.22 10.20 5.89
CA LEU A 15 2.92 9.74 6.31
C LEU A 15 2.79 9.86 7.83
N ILE A 16 1.57 10.11 8.30
CA ILE A 16 1.21 10.03 9.73
C ILE A 16 0.05 9.06 9.86
N GLY A 17 0.13 8.15 10.83
CA GLY A 17 -0.91 7.18 11.05
C GLY A 17 -0.68 6.30 12.27
N LEU A 18 -1.25 5.12 12.22
CA LEU A 18 -1.06 4.04 13.19
C LEU A 18 -0.56 2.80 12.48
N SER A 19 0.21 2.01 13.20
CA SER A 19 0.74 0.76 12.66
C SER A 19 0.62 -0.37 13.65
N GLU A 20 0.61 -1.59 13.14
CA GLU A 20 0.63 -2.81 13.96
C GLU A 20 1.33 -3.93 13.21
N THR A 21 1.88 -4.88 13.96
CA THR A 21 2.38 -6.13 13.37
C THR A 21 1.21 -7.09 13.22
N THR A 22 1.02 -7.62 12.01
CA THR A 22 -0.06 -8.55 11.69
C THR A 22 0.41 -9.57 10.65
N SER A 23 -0.52 -10.40 10.18
CA SER A 23 -0.32 -11.36 9.11
C SER A 23 -1.60 -11.46 8.29
N LEU A 24 -1.55 -12.12 7.14
CA LEU A 24 -2.76 -12.33 6.33
C LEU A 24 -3.83 -13.08 7.12
N ALA A 25 -3.44 -14.06 7.92
CA ALA A 25 -4.36 -14.81 8.78
C ALA A 25 -4.92 -13.96 9.92
N GLY A 26 -4.14 -12.96 10.39
CA GLY A 26 -4.54 -12.07 11.47
C GLY A 26 -5.54 -10.98 11.08
N ALA A 27 -5.57 -10.59 9.80
CA ALA A 27 -6.52 -9.66 9.19
C ALA A 27 -6.84 -8.41 10.03
N GLY A 28 -5.82 -7.74 10.58
CA GLY A 28 -5.97 -6.60 11.50
C GLY A 28 -6.41 -5.28 10.86
N THR A 29 -6.46 -5.20 9.52
CA THR A 29 -6.71 -3.95 8.77
C THR A 29 -7.99 -3.21 9.19
N PRO A 30 -9.17 -3.86 9.33
CA PRO A 30 -10.38 -3.15 9.73
C PRO A 30 -10.28 -2.53 11.12
N ALA A 31 -9.65 -3.22 12.07
CA ALA A 31 -9.48 -2.71 13.43
C ALA A 31 -8.54 -1.50 13.45
N LEU A 32 -7.46 -1.57 12.69
CA LEU A 32 -6.49 -0.48 12.56
C LEU A 32 -7.16 0.79 12.03
N TRP A 33 -7.98 0.67 10.97
CA TRP A 33 -8.72 1.81 10.42
C TRP A 33 -9.80 2.32 11.35
N ARG A 34 -10.47 1.47 12.13
CA ARG A 34 -11.43 1.91 13.15
C ARG A 34 -10.76 2.78 14.21
N ASN A 35 -9.51 2.49 14.55
CA ASN A 35 -8.75 3.25 15.52
C ASN A 35 -8.17 4.54 14.96
N PHE A 36 -7.69 4.49 13.71
CA PHE A 36 -7.03 5.64 13.09
C PHE A 36 -8.03 6.60 12.43
N GLY A 37 -9.05 6.10 11.74
CA GLY A 37 -9.97 6.91 10.94
C GLY A 37 -10.50 8.14 11.68
N PRO A 38 -11.03 8.01 12.92
CA PRO A 38 -11.53 9.17 13.67
C PRO A 38 -10.45 10.20 14.02
N ARG A 39 -9.18 9.80 13.99
CA ARG A 39 -8.07 10.67 14.38
C ARG A 39 -7.48 11.46 13.21
N ILE A 40 -7.89 11.19 11.98
CA ILE A 40 -7.41 11.89 10.77
C ILE A 40 -7.64 13.41 10.90
N GLN A 41 -8.77 13.80 11.46
CA GLN A 41 -9.11 15.22 11.67
C GLN A 41 -8.16 15.96 12.61
N GLU A 42 -7.37 15.26 13.43
CA GLU A 42 -6.35 15.86 14.30
C GLU A 42 -5.10 16.29 13.52
N ILE A 43 -4.97 15.86 12.26
CA ILE A 43 -3.79 16.12 11.42
C ILE A 43 -4.09 17.30 10.52
N ASP A 44 -3.48 18.46 10.82
CA ASP A 44 -3.81 19.73 10.16
C ASP A 44 -3.13 19.92 8.81
N GLN A 45 -1.93 19.37 8.63
CA GLN A 45 -1.10 19.63 7.45
C GLN A 45 -1.06 18.43 6.51
N ARG A 46 -2.24 17.95 6.12
CA ARG A 46 -2.34 16.88 5.15
C ARG A 46 -1.95 17.41 3.75
N ALA A 47 -1.14 16.62 3.04
CA ALA A 47 -0.73 16.95 1.68
C ALA A 47 -1.84 16.67 0.66
N ASP A 48 -2.71 15.70 0.96
CA ASP A 48 -3.90 15.37 0.19
C ASP A 48 -4.97 14.79 1.11
N ASP A 49 -6.13 14.44 0.55
CA ASP A 49 -7.23 13.83 1.30
C ASP A 49 -7.33 12.32 1.11
N TRP A 50 -6.31 11.71 0.53
CA TRP A 50 -6.29 10.27 0.28
C TRP A 50 -5.89 9.51 1.54
N ARG A 51 -6.28 8.25 1.59
CA ARG A 51 -5.96 7.32 2.67
C ARG A 51 -5.00 6.26 2.15
N TYR A 52 -3.99 5.93 2.94
CA TYR A 52 -2.92 5.01 2.58
C TYR A 52 -2.95 3.80 3.50
N SER A 53 -3.00 2.62 2.92
CA SER A 53 -2.88 1.35 3.64
C SER A 53 -1.59 0.68 3.19
N LEU A 54 -0.61 0.57 4.09
CA LEU A 54 0.72 0.08 3.76
C LEU A 54 1.00 -1.28 4.39
N ARG A 55 1.79 -2.07 3.68
CA ARG A 55 2.39 -3.29 4.19
C ARG A 55 3.90 -3.19 4.04
N VAL A 56 4.60 -3.24 5.18
CA VAL A 56 6.05 -3.24 5.23
C VAL A 56 6.50 -4.65 5.56
N TYR A 57 7.00 -5.37 4.57
CA TYR A 57 7.50 -6.72 4.72
C TYR A 57 8.96 -6.71 5.19
N PRO A 58 9.43 -7.79 5.84
CA PRO A 58 10.86 -7.94 6.08
C PRO A 58 11.66 -7.81 4.78
N ALA A 59 12.75 -7.04 4.80
CA ALA A 59 13.48 -6.69 3.58
C ALA A 59 14.06 -7.91 2.83
N ASP A 60 14.35 -8.98 3.57
CA ASP A 60 14.89 -10.24 3.05
C ASP A 60 13.80 -11.25 2.63
N LEU A 61 12.52 -10.88 2.78
CA LEU A 61 11.42 -11.77 2.42
C LEU A 61 11.30 -11.91 0.90
N SER A 62 11.30 -13.15 0.44
CA SER A 62 10.85 -13.47 -0.92
C SER A 62 9.33 -13.70 -0.90
N LEU A 63 8.61 -13.10 -1.85
CA LEU A 63 7.16 -13.32 -1.97
C LEU A 63 6.80 -14.80 -2.19
N ALA A 64 7.73 -15.58 -2.77
CA ALA A 64 7.55 -17.03 -2.92
C ALA A 64 7.51 -17.77 -1.56
N ARG A 65 8.02 -17.14 -0.49
CA ARG A 65 8.00 -17.69 0.87
C ARG A 65 6.88 -17.12 1.73
N LEU A 66 6.06 -16.23 1.17
CA LEU A 66 4.94 -15.64 1.89
C LEU A 66 3.92 -16.71 2.24
N THR A 67 3.58 -16.78 3.52
CA THR A 67 2.54 -17.67 4.03
C THR A 67 1.47 -16.83 4.74
N PRO A 68 0.28 -17.39 5.02
CA PRO A 68 -0.73 -16.65 5.80
C PRO A 68 -0.26 -16.22 7.19
N ASP A 69 0.77 -16.87 7.74
CA ASP A 69 1.32 -16.56 9.07
C ASP A 69 2.53 -15.63 9.02
N THR A 70 3.01 -15.27 7.84
CA THR A 70 4.13 -14.34 7.70
C THR A 70 3.75 -12.97 8.27
N GLU A 71 4.55 -12.51 9.25
CA GLU A 71 4.32 -11.21 9.88
C GLU A 71 4.84 -10.07 9.02
N TYR A 72 4.09 -8.98 9.01
CA TYR A 72 4.48 -7.71 8.40
C TYR A 72 3.92 -6.56 9.23
N ARG A 73 4.47 -5.37 9.01
CA ARG A 73 3.97 -4.15 9.65
C ARG A 73 2.91 -3.52 8.75
N GLU A 74 1.72 -3.35 9.27
CA GLU A 74 0.63 -2.69 8.56
C GLU A 74 0.42 -1.28 9.07
N TRP A 75 0.17 -0.35 8.14
CA TRP A 75 -0.09 1.05 8.44
C TRP A 75 -1.43 1.48 7.87
N ALA A 76 -2.17 2.25 8.68
CA ALA A 76 -3.26 3.09 8.24
C ALA A 76 -2.79 4.54 8.39
N ALA A 77 -2.73 5.29 7.29
CA ALA A 77 -2.05 6.57 7.30
C ALA A 77 -2.62 7.56 6.29
N VAL A 78 -2.22 8.82 6.44
CA VAL A 78 -2.46 9.90 5.48
C VAL A 78 -1.14 10.59 5.15
N ALA A 79 -1.05 11.16 3.94
CA ALA A 79 0.11 11.94 3.53
C ALA A 79 0.06 13.32 4.14
N VAL A 80 1.23 13.81 4.59
CA VAL A 80 1.36 15.12 5.22
C VAL A 80 2.48 15.92 4.56
N GLU A 81 2.45 17.23 4.77
CA GLU A 81 3.52 18.13 4.38
C GLU A 81 4.74 17.91 5.26
N GLU A 82 5.92 18.23 4.72
CA GLU A 82 7.17 18.15 5.47
C GLU A 82 7.09 19.03 6.71
N GLY A 83 7.50 18.46 7.85
CA GLY A 83 7.49 19.19 9.13
C GLY A 83 6.13 19.26 9.80
N ALA A 84 5.12 18.52 9.32
CA ALA A 84 3.81 18.46 9.96
C ALA A 84 3.90 17.98 11.40
N ALA A 85 3.10 18.60 12.28
CA ALA A 85 3.00 18.20 13.68
C ALA A 85 2.36 16.82 13.81
N VAL A 86 2.93 15.97 14.66
CA VAL A 86 2.43 14.60 14.90
C VAL A 86 1.56 14.64 16.17
N PRO A 87 0.25 14.39 16.08
CA PRO A 87 -0.60 14.27 17.26
C PRO A 87 -0.13 13.16 18.19
N ASP A 88 -0.40 13.33 19.50
CA ASP A 88 0.00 12.36 20.51
C ASP A 88 -0.55 10.96 20.19
N GLY A 89 0.33 9.96 20.27
CA GLY A 89 -0.02 8.57 20.03
C GLY A 89 -0.05 8.16 18.56
N LEU A 90 0.08 9.10 17.62
CA LEU A 90 0.26 8.79 16.20
C LEU A 90 1.74 8.64 15.87
N GLU A 91 2.02 7.97 14.76
CA GLU A 91 3.36 7.62 14.33
C GLU A 91 3.63 8.22 12.95
N THR A 92 4.90 8.42 12.62
CA THR A 92 5.33 8.84 11.28
C THR A 92 5.98 7.69 10.53
N HIS A 93 5.83 7.70 9.22
CA HIS A 93 6.53 6.81 8.32
C HIS A 93 7.00 7.58 7.08
N ASP A 94 8.27 7.47 6.76
CA ASP A 94 8.81 8.06 5.53
C ASP A 94 8.66 7.04 4.41
N LEU A 95 7.69 7.27 3.54
CA LEU A 95 7.50 6.45 2.35
C LEU A 95 8.56 6.83 1.32
N ALA A 96 9.52 5.93 1.13
CA ALA A 96 10.57 6.14 0.15
C ALA A 96 9.99 6.18 -1.26
N GLY A 97 10.46 7.12 -2.06
CA GLY A 97 10.10 7.20 -3.46
C GLY A 97 10.77 6.10 -4.29
N GLY A 98 10.63 6.20 -5.58
CA GLY A 98 11.24 5.30 -6.55
C GLY A 98 10.24 4.62 -7.47
N LEU A 99 10.69 3.56 -8.12
CA LEU A 99 9.93 2.90 -9.17
C LEU A 99 8.83 2.02 -8.57
N TYR A 100 7.60 2.23 -9.04
CA TYR A 100 6.42 1.48 -8.64
C TYR A 100 5.59 1.11 -9.86
N VAL A 101 4.89 -0.02 -9.80
CA VAL A 101 3.75 -0.28 -10.67
C VAL A 101 2.49 0.12 -9.90
N ARG A 102 1.64 0.87 -10.57
CA ARG A 102 0.29 1.19 -10.09
C ARG A 102 -0.72 0.35 -10.87
N CYS A 103 -1.58 -0.34 -10.15
CA CYS A 103 -2.64 -1.15 -10.70
C CYS A 103 -3.97 -0.70 -10.10
N LEU A 104 -4.94 -0.34 -10.93
CA LEU A 104 -6.26 0.06 -10.45
C LEU A 104 -7.11 -1.18 -10.20
N HIS A 105 -7.57 -1.33 -8.96
CA HIS A 105 -8.60 -2.30 -8.62
C HIS A 105 -9.95 -1.60 -8.64
N LYS A 106 -10.89 -2.11 -9.44
CA LYS A 106 -12.28 -1.68 -9.45
C LYS A 106 -13.15 -2.83 -8.96
N GLY A 107 -13.92 -2.58 -7.91
CA GLY A 107 -14.80 -3.57 -7.31
C GLY A 107 -14.74 -3.62 -5.80
N LEU A 108 -15.37 -4.62 -5.22
CA LEU A 108 -15.41 -4.83 -3.78
C LEU A 108 -14.03 -5.26 -3.25
N PRO A 109 -13.70 -4.93 -1.99
CA PRO A 109 -12.43 -5.35 -1.40
C PRO A 109 -12.19 -6.87 -1.44
N GLY A 110 -13.25 -7.68 -1.35
CA GLY A 110 -13.14 -9.12 -1.46
C GLY A 110 -12.73 -9.64 -2.84
N GLU A 111 -12.81 -8.78 -3.85
CA GLU A 111 -12.43 -9.12 -5.22
C GLU A 111 -10.99 -8.74 -5.55
N ILE A 112 -10.28 -8.10 -4.63
CA ILE A 112 -8.91 -7.62 -4.85
C ILE A 112 -7.94 -8.75 -5.21
N GLY A 113 -8.21 -9.96 -4.74
CA GLY A 113 -7.43 -11.15 -5.08
C GLY A 113 -7.32 -11.39 -6.58
N ASN A 114 -8.36 -11.08 -7.34
CA ASN A 114 -8.35 -11.22 -8.81
C ASN A 114 -7.34 -10.26 -9.44
N THR A 115 -7.31 -9.01 -8.97
CA THR A 115 -6.37 -7.99 -9.43
C THR A 115 -4.94 -8.36 -9.05
N VAL A 116 -4.73 -8.81 -7.81
CA VAL A 116 -3.42 -9.28 -7.31
C VAL A 116 -2.91 -10.46 -8.15
N ASN A 117 -3.77 -11.44 -8.42
CA ASN A 117 -3.40 -12.61 -9.21
C ASN A 117 -3.02 -12.23 -10.65
N TYR A 118 -3.72 -11.27 -11.23
CA TYR A 118 -3.36 -10.76 -12.55
C TYR A 118 -1.98 -10.07 -12.51
N LEU A 119 -1.78 -9.18 -11.55
CA LEU A 119 -0.54 -8.39 -11.44
C LEU A 119 0.68 -9.29 -11.26
N PHE A 120 0.63 -10.21 -10.29
CA PHE A 120 1.77 -11.06 -9.96
C PHE A 120 1.88 -12.30 -10.85
N GLY A 121 0.76 -12.83 -11.34
CA GLY A 121 0.74 -14.07 -12.12
C GLY A 121 0.88 -13.87 -13.63
N GLN A 122 0.43 -12.74 -14.15
CA GLN A 122 0.42 -12.49 -15.59
C GLN A 122 1.28 -11.29 -15.99
N TRP A 123 1.15 -10.16 -15.32
CA TRP A 123 1.87 -8.95 -15.71
C TRP A 123 3.36 -9.00 -15.32
N LEU A 124 3.63 -9.26 -14.04
CA LEU A 124 4.99 -9.18 -13.50
C LEU A 124 5.97 -10.12 -14.20
N PRO A 125 5.62 -11.40 -14.48
CA PRO A 125 6.55 -12.33 -15.12
C PRO A 125 7.03 -11.89 -16.50
N THR A 126 6.26 -11.06 -17.20
CA THR A 126 6.59 -10.57 -18.55
C THR A 126 7.04 -9.12 -18.57
N SER A 127 7.12 -8.47 -17.40
CA SER A 127 7.34 -7.03 -17.30
C SER A 127 8.81 -6.62 -17.44
N GLY A 128 9.75 -7.50 -17.16
CA GLY A 128 11.16 -7.15 -17.04
C GLY A 128 11.56 -6.59 -15.68
N TYR A 129 10.63 -6.57 -14.73
CA TYR A 129 10.82 -6.08 -13.36
C TYR A 129 10.66 -7.19 -12.35
N ASP A 130 11.17 -6.95 -11.15
CA ASP A 130 10.93 -7.77 -9.97
C ASP A 130 10.45 -6.89 -8.83
N VAL A 131 9.90 -7.50 -7.81
CA VAL A 131 9.42 -6.78 -6.62
C VAL A 131 10.59 -6.40 -5.74
N ASP A 132 10.58 -5.15 -5.26
CA ASP A 132 11.58 -4.65 -4.32
C ASP A 132 10.98 -4.54 -2.91
N ASN A 133 11.08 -5.60 -2.11
CA ASN A 133 10.53 -5.64 -0.76
C ASN A 133 11.27 -4.78 0.26
N SER A 134 12.32 -4.06 -0.14
CA SER A 134 12.94 -3.05 0.73
C SER A 134 12.08 -1.80 0.89
N ARG A 135 11.03 -1.67 0.08
CA ARG A 135 10.07 -0.57 0.15
C ARG A 135 8.66 -1.11 0.36
N PRO A 136 7.74 -0.34 0.98
CA PRO A 136 6.39 -0.81 1.25
C PRO A 136 5.57 -1.08 0.00
N HIS A 137 4.68 -2.07 0.09
CA HIS A 137 3.52 -2.21 -0.80
C HIS A 137 2.36 -1.41 -0.20
N PHE A 138 1.57 -0.74 -1.01
CA PHE A 138 0.46 0.00 -0.45
C PHE A 138 -0.71 0.14 -1.43
N GLU A 139 -1.89 0.33 -0.86
CA GLU A 139 -3.08 0.80 -1.56
C GLU A 139 -3.39 2.23 -1.14
N ARG A 140 -3.97 2.97 -2.07
CA ARG A 140 -4.40 4.34 -1.84
C ARG A 140 -5.86 4.48 -2.23
N MET A 141 -6.67 5.01 -1.32
CA MET A 141 -8.10 5.20 -1.51
C MET A 141 -8.43 6.69 -1.48
N ALA A 142 -9.27 7.11 -2.44
CA ALA A 142 -9.77 8.48 -2.50
C ALA A 142 -10.70 8.79 -1.31
N PRO A 143 -10.91 10.09 -0.97
CA PRO A 143 -11.78 10.47 0.16
C PRO A 143 -13.20 9.94 0.05
N ASP A 144 -13.71 9.76 -1.15
CA ASP A 144 -15.06 9.27 -1.43
C ASP A 144 -15.13 7.74 -1.58
N TYR A 145 -14.03 7.04 -1.32
CA TYR A 145 -13.99 5.58 -1.39
C TYR A 145 -14.97 4.95 -0.40
N ARG A 146 -15.76 4.00 -0.88
CA ARG A 146 -16.72 3.25 -0.07
C ARG A 146 -16.52 1.75 -0.30
N PRO A 147 -16.19 0.98 0.74
CA PRO A 147 -15.89 -0.45 0.58
C PRO A 147 -17.11 -1.30 0.21
N ASP A 148 -18.32 -0.76 0.34
CA ASP A 148 -19.57 -1.43 -0.04
C ASP A 148 -20.04 -1.10 -1.47
N ASP A 149 -19.28 -0.27 -2.19
CA ASP A 149 -19.62 0.13 -3.56
C ASP A 149 -18.91 -0.79 -4.57
N PRO A 150 -19.67 -1.53 -5.41
CA PRO A 150 -19.05 -2.42 -6.40
C PRO A 150 -18.30 -1.67 -7.52
N ASP A 151 -18.49 -0.36 -7.64
CA ASP A 151 -17.77 0.49 -8.59
C ASP A 151 -16.63 1.26 -7.93
N ALA A 152 -16.38 1.05 -6.65
CA ALA A 152 -15.28 1.69 -5.95
C ALA A 152 -13.93 1.33 -6.57
N GLN A 153 -13.01 2.30 -6.56
CA GLN A 153 -11.66 2.10 -7.06
C GLN A 153 -10.64 2.33 -5.97
N GLU A 154 -9.64 1.47 -5.93
CA GLU A 154 -8.44 1.71 -5.13
C GLU A 154 -7.22 1.54 -6.00
N GLU A 155 -6.19 2.32 -5.72
CA GLU A 155 -4.91 2.22 -6.41
C GLU A 155 -3.99 1.31 -5.63
N MET A 156 -3.47 0.27 -6.31
CA MET A 156 -2.49 -0.64 -5.72
C MET A 156 -1.11 -0.27 -6.23
N TYR A 157 -0.16 -0.15 -5.31
CA TYR A 157 1.23 0.18 -5.62
C TYR A 157 2.14 -0.94 -5.15
N VAL A 158 2.95 -1.45 -6.08
CA VAL A 158 3.96 -2.48 -5.79
C VAL A 158 5.33 -1.92 -6.16
N PRO A 159 6.30 -1.93 -5.21
CA PRO A 159 7.63 -1.41 -5.50
C PRO A 159 8.40 -2.34 -6.43
N LEU A 160 9.07 -1.74 -7.39
CA LEU A 160 9.78 -2.47 -8.44
C LEU A 160 11.27 -2.21 -8.41
N LYS A 161 12.03 -3.22 -8.83
CA LYS A 161 13.43 -3.10 -9.22
C LYS A 161 13.61 -3.69 -10.61
N VAL A 162 14.55 -3.15 -11.35
CA VAL A 162 14.90 -3.67 -12.67
C VAL A 162 15.60 -5.01 -12.51
N LEU A 163 15.18 -6.02 -13.29
CA LEU A 163 15.89 -7.29 -13.33
C LEU A 163 17.29 -7.07 -13.88
N PRO A 164 18.32 -7.74 -13.30
CA PRO A 164 19.67 -7.70 -13.87
C PRO A 164 19.65 -8.21 -15.30
N LEU A 165 20.35 -7.50 -16.17
CA LEU A 165 20.62 -8.04 -17.50
C LEU A 165 21.49 -9.28 -17.31
N ASP A 166 21.04 -10.41 -17.87
CA ASP A 166 21.87 -11.62 -17.90
C ASP A 166 23.15 -11.33 -18.64
N ALA A 167 24.25 -11.49 -17.92
CA ALA A 167 25.55 -11.29 -18.51
C ALA A 167 25.91 -12.47 -19.44
#